data_4b4b2d65a5f457a35a35fe388a862a41
#
_entry.id   4b4b2d65a5f457a35a35fe388a862a41
#
_cell.length_a   1.000
_cell.length_b   1.000
_cell.length_c   1.000
_cell.angle_alpha   90.00
_cell.angle_beta   90.00
_cell.angle_gamma   90.00
#
_symmetry.space_group_name_H-M   'P 1'
#
loop_
_entity.id
_entity.type
_entity.pdbx_description
1 polymer ?
#
loop_
_entity_poly.entity_id
_entity_poly.type
_entity_poly.pdbx_seq_one_letter_code
_entity_poly.pdbx_strand_id
1 'polypeptide(L)'
;RAEGIGVICRELEKENPALPVILTGDFNAKAGASAPYTRALEAGFRDAWVEAPEKKGPPVTWSAFAAPKEGEDSRIDWVLFRGNVSAKSCETVLYNEDGRYPTDHFPVLAGLTLAP
;
A
#
# COMPACT_ATOMS: atom_id res chain seq x y z
N ARG A 1 5.56 1.12 -14.96
CA ARG A 1 5.32 0.97 -13.51
C ARG A 1 6.56 1.32 -12.71
N ALA A 2 7.65 0.57 -12.86
CA ALA A 2 8.91 0.90 -12.18
C ALA A 2 9.45 2.26 -12.65
N GLU A 3 9.28 2.59 -13.91
CA GLU A 3 9.64 3.90 -14.46
C GLU A 3 8.81 5.02 -13.86
N GLY A 4 7.50 4.80 -13.67
CA GLY A 4 6.62 5.76 -13.02
C GLY A 4 7.04 6.03 -11.58
N ILE A 5 7.35 5.00 -10.81
CA ILE A 5 7.88 5.14 -9.47
C ILE A 5 9.20 5.89 -9.49
N GLY A 6 10.07 5.62 -10.46
CA GLY A 6 11.33 6.34 -10.62
C GLY A 6 11.15 7.84 -10.81
N VAL A 7 10.15 8.25 -11.59
CA VAL A 7 9.82 9.67 -11.78
C VAL A 7 9.38 10.31 -10.47
N ILE A 8 8.48 9.65 -9.74
CA ILE A 8 8.01 10.13 -8.43
C ILE A 8 9.18 10.28 -7.46
N CYS A 9 10.05 9.28 -7.38
CA CYS A 9 11.20 9.33 -6.50
C CYS A 9 12.16 10.46 -6.83
N ARG A 10 12.43 10.70 -8.12
CA ARG A 10 13.28 11.81 -8.56
C ARG A 10 12.69 13.18 -8.18
N GLU A 11 11.39 13.34 -8.34
CA GLU A 11 10.74 14.58 -7.93
C GLU A 11 10.81 14.79 -6.42
N LEU A 12 10.67 13.73 -5.65
CA LEU A 12 10.72 13.81 -4.19
C LEU A 12 12.15 14.02 -3.65
N GLU A 13 13.19 13.75 -4.44
CA GLU A 13 14.57 14.04 -4.03
C GLU A 13 14.80 15.54 -3.80
N LYS A 14 13.97 16.39 -4.38
CA LYS A 14 14.03 17.83 -4.21
C LYS A 14 13.50 18.29 -2.84
N GLU A 15 12.84 17.40 -2.12
CA GLU A 15 12.19 17.72 -0.86
C GLU A 15 13.05 17.28 0.33
N ASN A 16 12.81 17.90 1.49
CA ASN A 16 13.45 17.49 2.74
C ASN A 16 13.15 16.02 3.04
N PRO A 17 14.17 15.17 3.26
CA PRO A 17 13.94 13.73 3.54
C PRO A 17 13.06 13.44 4.75
N ALA A 18 12.99 14.37 5.73
CA ALA A 18 12.15 14.22 6.90
C ALA A 18 10.68 14.58 6.64
N LEU A 19 10.39 15.21 5.51
CA LEU A 19 9.03 15.60 5.17
C LEU A 19 8.14 14.35 5.06
N PRO A 20 6.99 14.33 5.76
CA PRO A 20 6.05 13.23 5.63
C PRO A 20 5.52 13.14 4.20
N VAL A 21 5.70 11.98 3.59
CA VAL A 21 5.18 11.70 2.23
C VAL A 21 4.37 10.41 2.31
N ILE A 22 3.16 10.47 1.80
CA ILE A 22 2.28 9.30 1.71
C ILE A 22 1.96 9.08 0.24
N LEU A 23 2.25 7.87 -0.23
CA LEU A 23 2.04 7.48 -1.63
C LEU A 23 1.06 6.32 -1.66
N THR A 24 -0.08 6.52 -2.28
CA THR A 24 -1.12 5.51 -2.38
C THR A 24 -1.54 5.29 -3.82
N GLY A 25 -2.04 4.12 -4.11
CA GLY A 25 -2.62 3.84 -5.42
C GLY A 25 -2.67 2.37 -5.76
N ASP A 26 -3.24 2.11 -6.92
CA ASP A 26 -3.18 0.82 -7.59
C ASP A 26 -1.92 0.81 -8.45
N PHE A 27 -0.96 -0.01 -8.05
CA PHE A 27 0.33 -0.09 -8.74
C PHE A 27 0.37 -1.19 -9.80
N ASN A 28 -0.70 -1.96 -9.92
CA ASN A 28 -0.79 -3.11 -10.85
C ASN A 28 0.42 -4.05 -10.76
N ALA A 29 1.00 -4.15 -9.58
CA ALA A 29 2.17 -4.97 -9.29
C ALA A 29 2.07 -5.46 -7.87
N LYS A 30 2.54 -6.66 -7.61
CA LYS A 30 2.48 -7.25 -6.27
C LYS A 30 3.48 -6.61 -5.33
N ALA A 31 3.06 -6.33 -4.12
CA ALA A 31 3.97 -5.97 -3.04
C ALA A 31 4.96 -7.11 -2.78
N GLY A 32 6.13 -6.76 -2.29
CA GLY A 32 7.18 -7.71 -1.95
C GLY A 32 8.33 -7.69 -2.94
N ALA A 33 8.21 -8.40 -4.06
CA ALA A 33 9.34 -8.61 -4.97
C ALA A 33 9.22 -7.92 -6.33
N SER A 34 8.12 -7.25 -6.63
CA SER A 34 7.95 -6.59 -7.93
C SER A 34 8.91 -5.41 -8.09
N ALA A 35 9.29 -5.11 -9.35
CA ALA A 35 10.24 -4.03 -9.62
C ALA A 35 9.78 -2.66 -9.10
N PRO A 36 8.54 -2.22 -9.31
CA PRO A 36 8.11 -0.93 -8.76
C PRO A 36 8.10 -0.91 -7.23
N TYR A 37 7.76 -2.02 -6.58
CA TYR A 37 7.79 -2.10 -5.12
C TYR A 37 9.23 -1.96 -4.60
N THR A 38 10.15 -2.74 -5.14
CA THR A 38 11.57 -2.69 -4.79
C THR A 38 12.12 -1.28 -4.98
N ARG A 39 11.79 -0.65 -6.10
CA ARG A 39 12.25 0.72 -6.40
C ARG A 39 11.76 1.72 -5.37
N ALA A 40 10.50 1.59 -4.92
CA ALA A 40 9.96 2.47 -3.90
C ALA A 40 10.67 2.28 -2.55
N LEU A 41 10.93 1.03 -2.15
CA LEU A 41 11.65 0.76 -0.90
C LEU A 41 13.08 1.30 -0.95
N GLU A 42 13.76 1.20 -2.09
CA GLU A 42 15.10 1.76 -2.27
C GLU A 42 15.11 3.28 -2.10
N ALA A 43 14.01 3.94 -2.42
CA ALA A 43 13.87 5.38 -2.24
C ALA A 43 13.47 5.79 -0.81
N GLY A 44 13.43 4.84 0.12
CA GLY A 44 13.13 5.10 1.53
C GLY A 44 11.66 4.95 1.90
N PHE A 45 10.79 4.53 0.98
CA PHE A 45 9.41 4.25 1.34
C PHE A 45 9.29 2.98 2.15
N ARG A 46 8.35 2.98 3.08
CA ARG A 46 7.98 1.83 3.89
C ARG A 46 6.52 1.49 3.62
N ASP A 47 6.18 0.22 3.74
CA ASP A 47 4.86 -0.29 3.43
C ASP A 47 4.01 -0.36 4.71
N ALA A 48 2.87 0.33 4.72
CA ALA A 48 1.99 0.35 5.88
C ALA A 48 1.51 -1.04 6.29
N TRP A 49 1.23 -1.91 5.32
CA TRP A 49 0.83 -3.29 5.64
C TRP A 49 1.93 -4.04 6.40
N VAL A 50 3.18 -3.88 5.97
CA VAL A 50 4.31 -4.58 6.60
C VAL A 50 4.64 -4.00 7.97
N GLU A 51 4.65 -2.65 8.08
CA GLU A 51 5.11 -1.95 9.28
C GLU A 51 4.07 -1.90 10.40
N ALA A 52 2.78 -1.91 10.07
CA ALA A 52 1.72 -1.76 11.06
C ALA A 52 1.68 -2.93 12.05
N PRO A 53 1.69 -2.67 13.35
CA PRO A 53 1.53 -3.74 14.34
C PRO A 53 0.13 -4.33 14.36
N GLU A 54 -0.87 -3.58 13.93
CA GLU A 54 -2.24 -4.05 13.84
C GLU A 54 -2.64 -4.22 12.38
N LYS A 55 -2.94 -5.46 11.99
CA LYS A 55 -3.37 -5.79 10.63
C LYS A 55 -4.72 -6.49 10.68
N LYS A 56 -5.56 -6.19 9.70
CA LYS A 56 -6.87 -6.81 9.56
C LYS A 56 -7.17 -7.11 8.11
N GLY A 57 -7.77 -8.27 7.85
CA GLY A 57 -8.07 -8.74 6.51
C GLY A 57 -6.90 -9.47 5.86
N PRO A 58 -7.11 -10.00 4.65
CA PRO A 58 -6.10 -10.78 3.95
C PRO A 58 -5.12 -9.89 3.17
N PRO A 59 -3.92 -10.40 2.83
CA PRO A 59 -2.95 -9.66 2.02
C PRO A 59 -3.27 -9.76 0.52
N VAL A 60 -4.48 -9.38 0.14
CA VAL A 60 -4.93 -9.37 -1.25
C VAL A 60 -5.86 -8.19 -1.46
N THR A 61 -5.67 -7.44 -2.53
CA THR A 61 -6.43 -6.20 -2.75
C THR A 61 -7.25 -6.19 -4.05
N TRP A 62 -7.08 -7.16 -4.93
CA TRP A 62 -7.94 -7.29 -6.11
C TRP A 62 -8.94 -8.40 -5.89
N SER A 63 -10.24 -8.07 -5.98
CA SER A 63 -11.31 -9.00 -5.64
C SER A 63 -11.95 -9.68 -6.85
N ALA A 64 -11.92 -9.03 -8.00
CA ALA A 64 -12.74 -9.43 -9.15
C ALA A 64 -14.22 -9.59 -8.76
N PHE A 65 -14.70 -8.74 -7.84
CA PHE A 65 -16.06 -8.78 -7.29
C PHE A 65 -16.40 -10.09 -6.55
N ALA A 66 -15.39 -10.77 -6.00
CA ALA A 66 -15.60 -12.04 -5.28
C ALA A 66 -14.84 -12.04 -3.96
N ALA A 67 -15.18 -12.98 -3.09
CA ALA A 67 -14.48 -13.16 -1.82
C ALA A 67 -13.01 -13.53 -2.06
N PRO A 68 -12.11 -13.14 -1.15
CA PRO A 68 -10.70 -13.51 -1.29
C PRO A 68 -10.52 -15.01 -1.15
N LYS A 69 -9.55 -15.54 -1.89
CA LYS A 69 -9.20 -16.96 -1.81
C LYS A 69 -8.28 -17.18 -0.62
N GLU A 70 -8.47 -18.29 0.08
CA GLU A 70 -7.62 -18.64 1.20
C GLU A 70 -6.16 -18.78 0.76
N GLY A 71 -5.25 -18.19 1.54
CA GLY A 71 -3.82 -18.28 1.29
C GLY A 71 -3.31 -17.37 0.17
N GLU A 72 -4.16 -16.57 -0.45
CA GLU A 72 -3.73 -15.65 -1.49
C GLU A 72 -2.94 -14.49 -0.90
N ASP A 73 -1.79 -14.19 -1.51
CA ASP A 73 -0.93 -13.07 -1.13
C ASP A 73 -0.58 -12.28 -2.40
N SER A 74 -1.38 -11.25 -2.68
CA SER A 74 -1.20 -10.46 -3.89
C SER A 74 -1.76 -9.05 -3.71
N ARG A 75 -1.05 -8.23 -2.94
CA ARG A 75 -1.44 -6.84 -2.75
C ARG A 75 -0.91 -6.00 -3.91
N ILE A 76 -1.81 -5.40 -4.68
CA ILE A 76 -1.46 -4.51 -5.79
C ILE A 76 -1.83 -3.06 -5.51
N ASP A 77 -2.57 -2.80 -4.45
CA ASP A 77 -2.88 -1.47 -3.94
C ASP A 77 -2.09 -1.27 -2.66
N TRP A 78 -1.25 -0.25 -2.63
CA TRP A 78 -0.33 -0.04 -1.51
C TRP A 78 -0.54 1.32 -0.87
N VAL A 79 -0.30 1.38 0.43
CA VAL A 79 -0.12 2.61 1.18
C VAL A 79 1.33 2.64 1.64
N LEU A 80 2.13 3.46 0.99
CA LEU A 80 3.54 3.62 1.31
C LEU A 80 3.76 4.98 1.96
N PHE A 81 4.78 5.07 2.81
CA PHE A 81 5.08 6.32 3.49
C PHE A 81 6.57 6.48 3.70
N ARG A 82 7.00 7.73 3.86
CA ARG A 82 8.40 8.09 4.03
C ARG A 82 8.48 9.33 4.93
N GLY A 83 9.64 9.54 5.56
CA GLY A 83 9.86 10.65 6.46
C GLY A 83 9.36 10.37 7.87
N ASN A 84 9.01 11.42 8.60
CA ASN A 84 8.58 11.30 9.99
C ASN A 84 7.13 10.80 10.09
N VAL A 85 6.91 9.57 9.68
CA VAL A 85 5.62 8.89 9.69
C VAL A 85 5.80 7.50 10.27
N SER A 86 4.83 7.04 11.03
CA SER A 86 4.77 5.65 11.47
C SER A 86 3.39 5.05 11.18
N ALA A 87 3.33 3.75 10.94
CA ALA A 87 2.09 3.03 10.71
C ALA A 87 1.62 2.40 12.01
N LYS A 88 0.33 2.58 12.33
CA LYS A 88 -0.31 1.96 13.50
C LYS A 88 -1.16 0.77 13.10
N SER A 89 -1.88 0.88 12.00
CA SER A 89 -2.81 -0.14 11.55
C SER A 89 -2.90 -0.16 10.04
N CYS A 90 -3.23 -1.32 9.49
CA CYS A 90 -3.52 -1.45 8.07
C CYS A 90 -4.56 -2.54 7.89
N GLU A 91 -5.59 -2.22 7.14
CA GLU A 91 -6.70 -3.15 6.92
C GLU A 91 -7.02 -3.28 5.45
N THR A 92 -7.23 -4.53 5.01
CA THR A 92 -7.89 -4.82 3.75
C THR A 92 -9.38 -4.95 4.05
N VAL A 93 -10.19 -4.04 3.53
CA VAL A 93 -11.61 -3.96 3.86
C VAL A 93 -12.41 -4.89 2.98
N LEU A 94 -13.09 -5.87 3.60
CA LEU A 94 -13.85 -6.90 2.88
C LEU A 94 -15.35 -6.61 2.83
N TYR A 95 -15.74 -5.34 2.94
CA TYR A 95 -17.16 -4.98 2.94
C TYR A 95 -17.88 -5.53 1.72
N ASN A 96 -19.03 -6.15 1.95
CA ASN A 96 -19.91 -6.62 0.91
C ASN A 96 -21.35 -6.69 1.45
N GLU A 97 -22.31 -6.73 0.55
CA GLU A 97 -23.72 -6.92 0.89
C GLU A 97 -24.18 -8.21 0.23
N ASP A 98 -24.37 -9.25 1.02
CA ASP A 98 -24.80 -10.58 0.57
C ASP A 98 -23.93 -11.13 -0.56
N GLY A 99 -22.61 -10.97 -0.42
CA GLY A 99 -21.63 -11.43 -1.41
C GLY A 99 -21.42 -10.48 -2.58
N ARG A 100 -22.04 -9.31 -2.56
CA ARG A 100 -21.87 -8.29 -3.59
C ARG A 100 -20.83 -7.29 -3.14
N TYR A 101 -19.73 -7.23 -3.84
CA TYR A 101 -18.63 -6.31 -3.55
C TYR A 101 -18.79 -5.01 -4.34
N PRO A 102 -18.61 -3.84 -3.71
CA PRO A 102 -18.86 -2.55 -4.36
C PRO A 102 -17.84 -2.20 -5.45
N THR A 103 -16.69 -2.88 -5.46
CA THR A 103 -15.62 -2.63 -6.42
C THR A 103 -14.84 -3.92 -6.66
N ASP A 104 -14.08 -3.98 -7.74
CA ASP A 104 -13.20 -5.11 -8.03
C ASP A 104 -11.86 -5.06 -7.26
N HIS A 105 -11.67 -4.05 -6.43
CA HIS A 105 -10.58 -3.97 -5.47
C HIS A 105 -11.12 -3.97 -4.05
N PHE A 106 -10.38 -4.56 -3.11
CA PHE A 106 -10.67 -4.37 -1.69
C PHE A 106 -10.03 -3.06 -1.25
N PRO A 107 -10.77 -2.13 -0.63
CA PRO A 107 -10.17 -0.90 -0.11
C PRO A 107 -9.09 -1.20 0.93
N VAL A 108 -8.07 -0.37 0.95
CA VAL A 108 -7.01 -0.44 1.96
C VAL A 108 -7.13 0.78 2.87
N LEU A 109 -7.24 0.54 4.16
CA LEU A 109 -7.34 1.60 5.17
C LEU A 109 -6.11 1.51 6.07
N ALA A 110 -5.32 2.57 6.12
CA ALA A 110 -4.15 2.63 6.98
C ALA A 110 -4.27 3.75 8.01
N GLY A 111 -3.94 3.44 9.25
CA GLY A 111 -3.80 4.43 10.31
C GLY A 111 -2.34 4.83 10.44
N LEU A 112 -2.04 6.08 10.17
CA LEU A 112 -0.67 6.60 10.21
C LEU A 112 -0.57 7.73 11.24
N THR A 113 0.62 7.85 11.83
CA THR A 113 0.93 8.95 12.74
C THR A 113 2.02 9.80 12.12
N LEU A 114 1.78 11.10 12.03
CA LEU A 114 2.78 12.05 11.58
C LEU A 114 3.51 12.59 12.80
N ALA A 115 4.82 12.43 12.83
CA ALA A 115 5.64 13.01 13.89
C ALA A 115 5.90 14.49 13.59
N PRO A 116 5.91 15.37 14.61
CA PRO A 116 6.21 16.79 14.43
C PRO A 116 7.67 17.03 13.97
#